data_9744ca8d1215b4c913d8ca2fdc3d69f6
#
_entry.id   9744ca8d1215b4c913d8ca2fdc3d69f6
#
_cell.length_a   1.000
_cell.length_b   1.000
_cell.length_c   1.000
_cell.angle_alpha   90.00
_cell.angle_beta   90.00
_cell.angle_gamma   90.00
#
_symmetry.space_group_name_H-M   'P 1'
#
loop_
_entity.id
_entity.type
_entity.pdbx_description
1 polymer ?
#
loop_
_entity_poly.entity_id
_entity_poly.type
_entity_poly.pdbx_seq_one_letter_code
_entity_poly.pdbx_strand_id
1 'polypeptide(L)'
;LVGSEMCIRDSSNPNFDLLFDSQEEAQSYIDQYKAAIMQEGDTIVAERSSFTPQPQACMTVMDQRTGYVKAIVGGRGEKTASLTFNRATDNYSQPGSTFKILSAYGPALDLGKITLATVIKDEPFNYSDGTPLQNSDLTYHGDVTVRQAIINSINIPAVKVLTELTPKV
;
A
#
# COMPACT_ATOMS: atom_id res chain seq x y z
N LEU A 1 -18.37 1.48 15.12
CA LEU A 1 -17.62 1.99 16.27
C LEU A 1 -16.62 3.09 15.91
N VAL A 2 -16.68 3.57 14.67
CA VAL A 2 -16.02 4.79 14.23
C VAL A 2 -16.46 6.00 15.06
N GLY A 3 -17.68 5.99 15.60
CA GLY A 3 -18.20 7.10 16.39
C GLY A 3 -17.59 7.25 17.80
N SER A 4 -17.22 6.16 18.47
CA SER A 4 -16.60 6.24 19.79
C SER A 4 -15.12 6.66 19.72
N GLU A 5 -14.39 6.24 18.70
CA GLU A 5 -13.01 6.70 18.44
C GLU A 5 -13.00 8.20 18.08
N MET A 6 -13.94 8.65 17.23
CA MET A 6 -14.07 10.08 16.94
C MET A 6 -14.44 10.91 18.18
N CYS A 7 -15.33 10.43 19.06
CA CYS A 7 -15.68 11.15 20.28
C CYS A 7 -14.50 11.27 21.25
N ILE A 8 -13.70 10.23 21.45
CA ILE A 8 -12.48 10.25 22.27
C ILE A 8 -11.44 11.21 21.67
N ARG A 9 -11.25 11.15 20.37
CA ARG A 9 -10.24 11.93 19.67
C ARG A 9 -10.60 13.42 19.61
N ASP A 10 -11.85 13.76 19.35
CA ASP A 10 -12.27 15.14 19.09
C ASP A 10 -12.62 15.93 20.35
N SER A 11 -13.11 15.29 21.43
CA SER A 11 -13.63 16.00 22.60
C SER A 11 -12.66 16.04 23.78
N SER A 12 -11.88 15.00 24.02
CA SER A 12 -11.09 14.88 25.25
C SER A 12 -9.58 14.90 25.02
N ASN A 13 -9.10 14.42 23.89
CA ASN A 13 -7.66 14.40 23.55
C ASN A 13 -7.44 14.44 22.02
N PRO A 14 -7.26 15.64 21.44
CA PRO A 14 -7.05 15.79 20.01
C PRO A 14 -5.72 15.17 19.51
N ASN A 15 -4.79 14.90 20.42
CA ASN A 15 -3.49 14.29 20.12
C ASN A 15 -3.43 12.80 20.49
N PHE A 16 -4.58 12.15 20.68
CA PHE A 16 -4.62 10.74 21.03
C PHE A 16 -4.01 9.88 19.93
N ASP A 17 -2.95 9.16 20.26
CA ASP A 17 -2.34 8.18 19.38
C ASP A 17 -3.09 6.85 19.54
N LEU A 18 -3.46 6.25 18.39
CA LEU A 18 -4.12 4.95 18.33
C LEU A 18 -3.13 3.79 18.22
N LEU A 19 -1.83 4.07 18.26
CA LEU A 19 -0.75 3.08 18.23
C LEU A 19 -0.16 2.92 19.60
N PHE A 20 -0.11 1.70 20.10
CA PHE A 20 0.44 1.30 21.39
C PHE A 20 1.46 0.19 21.18
N ASP A 21 2.45 0.11 22.04
CA ASP A 21 3.49 -0.91 21.98
C ASP A 21 2.98 -2.29 22.42
N SER A 22 1.92 -2.33 23.24
CA SER A 22 1.30 -3.56 23.71
C SER A 22 -0.23 -3.44 23.87
N GLN A 23 -0.89 -4.59 23.91
CA GLN A 23 -2.33 -4.65 24.18
C GLN A 23 -2.65 -4.22 25.62
N GLU A 24 -1.77 -4.53 26.57
CA GLU A 24 -1.91 -4.16 27.98
C GLU A 24 -1.85 -2.65 28.16
N GLU A 25 -0.96 -1.98 27.45
CA GLU A 25 -0.87 -0.53 27.44
C GLU A 25 -2.15 0.10 26.87
N ALA A 26 -2.62 -0.37 25.72
CA ALA A 26 -3.87 0.10 25.14
C ALA A 26 -5.07 -0.09 26.09
N GLN A 27 -5.15 -1.24 26.78
CA GLN A 27 -6.20 -1.50 27.76
C GLN A 27 -6.11 -0.55 28.96
N SER A 28 -4.89 -0.25 29.43
CA SER A 28 -4.69 0.71 30.52
C SER A 28 -5.21 2.11 30.17
N TYR A 29 -5.01 2.55 28.92
CA TYR A 29 -5.58 3.82 28.45
C TYR A 29 -7.11 3.81 28.41
N ILE A 30 -7.70 2.71 27.97
CA ILE A 30 -9.18 2.54 27.97
C ILE A 30 -9.70 2.65 29.41
N ASP A 31 -9.05 1.99 30.37
CA ASP A 31 -9.48 1.98 31.76
C ASP A 31 -9.31 3.36 32.43
N GLN A 32 -8.23 4.08 32.13
CA GLN A 32 -8.03 5.47 32.57
C GLN A 32 -9.11 6.39 32.00
N TYR A 33 -9.44 6.24 30.71
CA TYR A 33 -10.49 7.03 30.08
C TYR A 33 -11.86 6.75 30.71
N LYS A 34 -12.21 5.48 30.95
CA LYS A 34 -13.45 5.13 31.66
C LYS A 34 -13.51 5.78 33.05
N ALA A 35 -12.43 5.69 33.81
CA ALA A 35 -12.37 6.30 35.14
C ALA A 35 -12.53 7.83 35.11
N ALA A 36 -12.09 8.49 34.05
CA ALA A 36 -12.21 9.93 33.87
C ALA A 36 -13.62 10.41 33.49
N ILE A 37 -14.40 9.57 32.80
CA ILE A 37 -15.75 9.95 32.32
C ILE A 37 -16.89 9.45 33.21
N MET A 38 -16.68 8.38 33.97
CA MET A 38 -17.71 7.80 34.86
C MET A 38 -17.96 8.66 36.09
N GLN A 39 -19.22 8.86 36.42
CA GLN A 39 -19.66 9.56 37.61
C GLN A 39 -20.27 8.58 38.62
N GLU A 40 -20.45 9.03 39.85
CA GLU A 40 -21.08 8.22 40.91
C GLU A 40 -22.51 7.85 40.49
N GLY A 41 -22.82 6.55 40.45
CA GLY A 41 -24.10 6.01 39.98
C GLY A 41 -24.17 5.57 38.53
N ASP A 42 -23.14 5.83 37.72
CA ASP A 42 -23.06 5.37 36.34
C ASP A 42 -22.85 3.86 36.28
N THR A 43 -23.47 3.24 35.27
CA THR A 43 -23.29 1.81 34.96
C THR A 43 -22.87 1.62 33.53
N ILE A 44 -21.91 0.73 33.29
CA ILE A 44 -21.49 0.37 31.93
C ILE A 44 -22.57 -0.54 31.33
N VAL A 45 -23.31 -0.04 30.35
CA VAL A 45 -24.35 -0.80 29.65
C VAL A 45 -23.75 -1.76 28.63
N ALA A 46 -22.73 -1.34 27.89
CA ALA A 46 -22.00 -2.16 26.95
C ALA A 46 -20.59 -1.61 26.72
N GLU A 47 -19.65 -2.49 26.54
CA GLU A 47 -18.29 -2.16 26.16
C GLU A 47 -17.83 -3.05 25.01
N ARG A 48 -17.12 -2.47 24.05
CA ARG A 48 -16.49 -3.21 22.97
C ARG A 48 -15.15 -2.58 22.62
N SER A 49 -14.09 -3.31 22.83
CA SER A 49 -12.74 -2.96 22.39
C SER A 49 -12.24 -3.97 21.35
N SER A 50 -11.44 -3.50 20.41
CA SER A 50 -10.84 -4.34 19.37
C SER A 50 -9.41 -3.89 19.13
N PHE A 51 -8.48 -4.82 19.25
CA PHE A 51 -7.06 -4.58 19.03
C PHE A 51 -6.63 -5.25 17.72
N THR A 52 -5.94 -4.50 16.87
CA THR A 52 -5.44 -5.01 15.59
C THR A 52 -3.92 -4.91 15.58
N PRO A 53 -3.19 -6.04 15.45
CA PRO A 53 -1.74 -6.00 15.35
C PRO A 53 -1.27 -5.13 14.20
N GLN A 54 -0.24 -4.31 14.42
CA GLN A 54 0.41 -3.50 13.38
C GLN A 54 1.89 -3.90 13.26
N PRO A 55 2.53 -3.77 12.10
CA PRO A 55 1.91 -3.47 10.80
C PRO A 55 1.06 -4.63 10.28
N GLN A 56 0.07 -4.32 9.46
CA GLN A 56 -0.74 -5.31 8.77
C GLN A 56 -0.06 -5.75 7.46
N ALA A 57 -0.33 -7.00 7.06
CA ALA A 57 0.14 -7.56 5.80
C ALA A 57 -0.94 -8.46 5.20
N CYS A 58 -0.96 -8.52 3.87
CA CYS A 58 -1.77 -9.47 3.13
C CYS A 58 -0.92 -10.15 2.06
N MET A 59 -1.35 -11.31 1.61
CA MET A 59 -0.64 -12.07 0.59
C MET A 59 -1.63 -12.84 -0.28
N THR A 60 -1.34 -12.86 -1.59
CA THR A 60 -2.03 -13.73 -2.55
C THR A 60 -1.00 -14.60 -3.25
N VAL A 61 -1.24 -15.90 -3.26
CA VAL A 61 -0.42 -16.88 -4.00
C VAL A 61 -1.17 -17.33 -5.24
N MET A 62 -0.56 -17.14 -6.39
CA MET A 62 -1.14 -17.46 -7.70
C MET A 62 -0.25 -18.44 -8.46
N ASP A 63 -0.87 -19.42 -9.11
CA ASP A 63 -0.21 -20.26 -10.10
C ASP A 63 -0.02 -19.46 -11.40
N GLN A 64 1.20 -19.13 -11.72
CA GLN A 64 1.54 -18.33 -12.89
C GLN A 64 1.17 -18.95 -14.24
N ARG A 65 0.98 -20.28 -14.31
CA ARG A 65 0.64 -21.00 -15.53
C ARG A 65 -0.85 -20.95 -15.83
N THR A 66 -1.67 -20.95 -14.78
CA THR A 66 -3.13 -21.03 -14.91
C THR A 66 -3.83 -19.74 -14.53
N GLY A 67 -3.15 -18.84 -13.81
CA GLY A 67 -3.75 -17.64 -13.22
C GLY A 67 -4.63 -17.94 -11.98
N TYR A 68 -4.69 -19.20 -11.55
CA TYR A 68 -5.53 -19.56 -10.41
C TYR A 68 -4.90 -19.13 -9.09
N VAL A 69 -5.69 -18.48 -8.26
CA VAL A 69 -5.31 -18.17 -6.89
C VAL A 69 -5.35 -19.44 -6.04
N LYS A 70 -4.22 -19.79 -5.45
CA LYS A 70 -4.06 -20.99 -4.61
C LYS A 70 -4.23 -20.72 -3.13
N ALA A 71 -3.88 -19.50 -2.69
CA ALA A 71 -4.05 -19.07 -1.30
C ALA A 71 -4.21 -17.57 -1.21
N ILE A 72 -4.99 -17.12 -0.23
CA ILE A 72 -5.13 -15.70 0.14
C ILE A 72 -5.02 -15.58 1.66
N VAL A 73 -4.22 -14.62 2.11
CA VAL A 73 -4.17 -14.18 3.50
C VAL A 73 -4.53 -12.69 3.52
N GLY A 74 -5.65 -12.35 4.14
CA GLY A 74 -6.23 -11.00 4.12
C GLY A 74 -5.75 -10.08 5.22
N GLY A 75 -4.97 -10.57 6.20
CA GLY A 75 -4.47 -9.78 7.32
C GLY A 75 -3.61 -10.60 8.26
N ARG A 76 -2.95 -9.91 9.18
CA ARG A 76 -2.13 -10.47 10.25
C ARG A 76 -2.95 -10.54 11.54
N GLY A 77 -2.69 -11.54 12.37
CA GLY A 77 -3.35 -11.77 13.64
C GLY A 77 -4.43 -12.83 13.57
N GLU A 78 -5.02 -13.13 14.72
CA GLU A 78 -6.07 -14.14 14.85
C GLU A 78 -7.38 -13.62 14.22
N LYS A 79 -8.07 -14.51 13.50
CA LYS A 79 -9.38 -14.19 12.95
C LYS A 79 -10.46 -14.51 13.97
N THR A 80 -10.98 -13.47 14.61
CA THR A 80 -11.99 -13.58 15.69
C THR A 80 -13.44 -13.51 15.20
N ALA A 81 -13.67 -13.13 13.93
CA ALA A 81 -15.01 -13.00 13.37
C ALA A 81 -15.05 -13.40 11.89
N SER A 82 -16.25 -13.75 11.39
CA SER A 82 -16.51 -13.96 9.97
C SER A 82 -16.72 -12.63 9.24
N LEU A 83 -16.50 -12.62 7.92
CA LEU A 83 -16.70 -11.46 7.04
C LEU A 83 -15.93 -10.21 7.47
N THR A 84 -14.74 -10.41 8.07
CA THR A 84 -13.82 -9.32 8.38
C THR A 84 -13.13 -8.82 7.12
N PHE A 85 -12.66 -7.56 7.17
CA PHE A 85 -11.97 -6.90 6.06
C PHE A 85 -10.77 -7.72 5.58
N ASN A 86 -10.78 -8.08 4.30
CA ASN A 86 -9.72 -8.81 3.64
C ASN A 86 -8.86 -7.84 2.81
N ARG A 87 -7.68 -7.50 3.31
CA ARG A 87 -6.79 -6.53 2.65
C ARG A 87 -6.27 -6.98 1.28
N ALA A 88 -6.34 -8.27 0.98
CA ALA A 88 -5.92 -8.78 -0.31
C ALA A 88 -6.99 -8.60 -1.41
N THR A 89 -8.27 -8.42 -1.03
CA THR A 89 -9.40 -8.29 -1.96
C THR A 89 -10.16 -6.98 -1.83
N ASP A 90 -10.25 -6.43 -0.62
CA ASP A 90 -11.15 -5.32 -0.28
C ASP A 90 -10.40 -3.99 -0.15
N ASN A 91 -9.07 -4.02 -0.18
CA ASN A 91 -8.24 -2.83 -0.06
C ASN A 91 -7.79 -2.32 -1.43
N TYR A 92 -8.05 -1.04 -1.69
CA TYR A 92 -7.57 -0.34 -2.87
C TYR A 92 -6.34 0.50 -2.49
N SER A 93 -5.18 0.05 -2.95
CA SER A 93 -3.91 0.75 -2.72
C SER A 93 -3.19 1.03 -4.02
N GLN A 94 -2.38 2.07 -4.05
CA GLN A 94 -1.53 2.34 -5.20
C GLN A 94 -0.48 1.23 -5.34
N PRO A 95 -0.37 0.58 -6.51
CA PRO A 95 0.57 -0.50 -6.73
C PRO A 95 2.03 -0.03 -6.80
N GLY A 96 2.26 1.27 -6.94
CA GLY A 96 3.59 1.85 -7.09
C GLY A 96 4.36 1.25 -8.27
N SER A 97 5.65 1.08 -8.10
CA SER A 97 6.56 0.60 -9.16
C SER A 97 6.30 -0.82 -9.66
N THR A 98 5.56 -1.64 -8.93
CA THR A 98 5.17 -2.97 -9.41
C THR A 98 4.31 -2.89 -10.67
N PHE A 99 3.60 -1.78 -10.86
CA PHE A 99 2.75 -1.56 -12.02
C PHE A 99 3.54 -1.30 -13.32
N LYS A 100 4.83 -0.92 -13.24
CA LYS A 100 5.70 -0.73 -14.41
C LYS A 100 5.74 -1.96 -15.34
N ILE A 101 5.69 -3.16 -14.72
CA ILE A 101 5.67 -4.42 -15.47
C ILE A 101 4.38 -4.57 -16.26
N LEU A 102 3.24 -4.26 -15.64
CA LEU A 102 1.92 -4.43 -16.25
C LEU A 102 1.59 -3.32 -17.26
N SER A 103 2.01 -2.08 -16.98
CA SER A 103 1.65 -0.93 -17.81
C SER A 103 2.62 -0.64 -18.95
N ALA A 104 3.91 -0.92 -18.78
CA ALA A 104 4.93 -0.54 -19.73
C ALA A 104 5.70 -1.75 -20.32
N TYR A 105 6.47 -2.43 -19.49
CA TYR A 105 7.41 -3.44 -20.02
C TYR A 105 6.71 -4.69 -20.55
N GLY A 106 5.69 -5.20 -19.88
CA GLY A 106 4.95 -6.39 -20.32
C GLY A 106 4.32 -6.20 -21.68
N PRO A 107 3.48 -5.17 -21.88
CA PRO A 107 2.91 -4.88 -23.21
C PRO A 107 3.95 -4.62 -24.29
N ALA A 108 5.04 -3.91 -23.98
CA ALA A 108 6.09 -3.62 -24.97
C ALA A 108 6.85 -4.88 -25.39
N LEU A 109 7.10 -5.81 -24.46
CA LEU A 109 7.72 -7.10 -24.74
C LEU A 109 6.77 -8.00 -25.55
N ASP A 110 5.50 -8.06 -25.18
CA ASP A 110 4.47 -8.87 -25.85
C ASP A 110 4.26 -8.42 -27.30
N LEU A 111 4.23 -7.12 -27.54
CA LEU A 111 4.14 -6.53 -28.87
C LEU A 111 5.46 -6.60 -29.68
N GLY A 112 6.52 -7.14 -29.12
CA GLY A 112 7.84 -7.21 -29.78
C GLY A 112 8.49 -5.86 -30.03
N LYS A 113 8.06 -4.80 -29.35
CA LYS A 113 8.63 -3.45 -29.48
C LYS A 113 10.01 -3.34 -28.83
N ILE A 114 10.21 -4.06 -27.74
CA ILE A 114 11.47 -4.13 -27.01
C ILE A 114 11.83 -5.57 -26.67
N THR A 115 13.06 -5.76 -26.26
CA THR A 115 13.55 -6.99 -25.64
C THR A 115 14.20 -6.66 -24.30
N LEU A 116 14.51 -7.64 -23.48
CA LEU A 116 15.24 -7.41 -22.24
C LEU A 116 16.67 -6.85 -22.45
N ALA A 117 17.22 -7.00 -23.66
CA ALA A 117 18.51 -6.47 -24.07
C ALA A 117 18.44 -5.08 -24.73
N THR A 118 17.25 -4.59 -25.04
CA THR A 118 17.06 -3.25 -25.59
C THR A 118 17.64 -2.22 -24.65
N VAL A 119 18.45 -1.30 -25.17
CA VAL A 119 19.07 -0.22 -24.41
C VAL A 119 18.19 1.01 -24.47
N ILE A 120 17.94 1.61 -23.32
CA ILE A 120 17.19 2.85 -23.16
C ILE A 120 18.04 3.82 -22.38
N LYS A 121 18.11 5.06 -22.84
CA LYS A 121 18.90 6.08 -22.17
C LYS A 121 18.14 6.67 -20.97
N ASP A 122 18.71 6.52 -19.80
CA ASP A 122 18.26 7.13 -18.55
C ASP A 122 18.94 8.50 -18.38
N GLU A 123 18.23 9.55 -18.77
CA GLU A 123 18.70 10.94 -18.81
C GLU A 123 17.57 11.87 -18.41
N PRO A 124 17.83 13.18 -18.13
CA PRO A 124 16.77 14.13 -17.85
C PRO A 124 15.61 14.03 -18.82
N PHE A 125 14.42 13.85 -18.28
CA PHE A 125 13.18 13.65 -19.05
C PHE A 125 12.02 14.35 -18.35
N ASN A 126 11.13 14.97 -19.10
CA ASN A 126 9.96 15.64 -18.57
C ASN A 126 8.68 14.97 -19.07
N TYR A 127 7.64 15.02 -18.25
CA TYR A 127 6.28 14.73 -18.68
C TYR A 127 5.79 15.74 -19.75
N SER A 128 4.68 15.47 -20.39
CA SER A 128 4.08 16.32 -21.41
C SER A 128 3.68 17.71 -20.89
N ASP A 129 3.43 17.85 -19.60
CA ASP A 129 3.14 19.11 -18.90
C ASP A 129 4.40 19.90 -18.51
N GLY A 130 5.59 19.39 -18.83
CA GLY A 130 6.87 19.97 -18.48
C GLY A 130 7.41 19.59 -17.11
N THR A 131 6.67 18.84 -16.30
CA THR A 131 7.11 18.40 -14.96
C THR A 131 8.30 17.46 -15.09
N PRO A 132 9.43 17.71 -14.39
CA PRO A 132 10.58 16.82 -14.43
C PRO A 132 10.28 15.44 -13.83
N LEU A 133 10.66 14.37 -14.57
CA LEU A 133 10.65 13.01 -14.07
C LEU A 133 11.98 12.68 -13.40
N GLN A 134 11.92 12.13 -12.20
CA GLN A 134 13.12 11.75 -11.45
C GLN A 134 13.12 10.26 -11.10
N ASN A 135 14.31 9.67 -11.04
CA ASN A 135 14.51 8.38 -10.43
C ASN A 135 14.44 8.48 -8.90
N SER A 136 14.16 7.37 -8.23
CA SER A 136 14.02 7.33 -6.77
C SER A 136 15.33 7.66 -6.03
N ASP A 137 16.47 7.39 -6.64
CA ASP A 137 17.80 7.68 -6.15
C ASP A 137 18.34 9.06 -6.58
N LEU A 138 17.51 9.85 -7.30
CA LEU A 138 17.82 11.18 -7.80
C LEU A 138 19.02 11.24 -8.75
N THR A 139 19.40 10.11 -9.35
CA THR A 139 20.54 10.00 -10.29
C THR A 139 20.10 9.54 -11.67
N TYR A 140 20.95 9.78 -12.67
CA TYR A 140 20.79 9.27 -14.02
C TYR A 140 21.87 8.24 -14.31
N HIS A 141 21.46 7.10 -14.93
CA HIS A 141 22.33 5.95 -15.13
C HIS A 141 22.89 5.85 -16.55
N GLY A 142 22.49 6.77 -17.44
CA GLY A 142 22.91 6.70 -18.84
C GLY A 142 22.27 5.52 -19.59
N ASP A 143 23.04 4.82 -20.38
CA ASP A 143 22.56 3.71 -21.18
C ASP A 143 22.33 2.47 -20.31
N VAL A 144 21.06 2.07 -20.16
CA VAL A 144 20.66 0.90 -19.37
C VAL A 144 19.85 -0.07 -20.22
N THR A 145 20.03 -1.36 -20.04
CA THR A 145 19.15 -2.34 -20.66
C THR A 145 17.79 -2.38 -19.97
N VAL A 146 16.75 -2.79 -20.68
CA VAL A 146 15.40 -3.02 -20.11
C VAL A 146 15.49 -3.92 -18.87
N ARG A 147 16.34 -4.97 -18.91
CA ARG A 147 16.56 -5.85 -17.76
C ARG A 147 17.09 -5.07 -16.55
N GLN A 148 18.10 -4.23 -16.74
CA GLN A 148 18.65 -3.40 -15.65
C GLN A 148 17.62 -2.39 -15.13
N ALA A 149 16.86 -1.76 -16.03
CA ALA A 149 15.81 -0.83 -15.68
C ALA A 149 14.70 -1.49 -14.81
N ILE A 150 14.35 -2.74 -15.10
CA ILE A 150 13.39 -3.53 -14.32
C ILE A 150 13.98 -3.90 -12.95
N ILE A 151 15.20 -4.46 -12.92
CA ILE A 151 15.85 -4.90 -11.68
C ILE A 151 16.01 -3.74 -10.69
N ASN A 152 16.46 -2.59 -11.17
CA ASN A 152 16.71 -1.41 -10.34
C ASN A 152 15.50 -0.48 -10.22
N SER A 153 14.37 -0.86 -10.82
CA SER A 153 13.13 -0.08 -10.78
C SER A 153 13.30 1.38 -11.24
N ILE A 154 14.10 1.61 -12.28
CA ILE A 154 14.39 2.94 -12.81
C ILE A 154 13.11 3.55 -13.42
N ASN A 155 12.82 4.82 -13.14
CA ASN A 155 11.57 5.46 -13.53
C ASN A 155 11.56 5.92 -14.98
N ILE A 156 12.62 6.59 -15.42
CA ILE A 156 12.68 7.25 -16.74
C ILE A 156 12.55 6.24 -17.88
N PRO A 157 13.29 5.13 -17.93
CA PRO A 157 13.10 4.10 -18.95
C PRO A 157 11.69 3.53 -19.00
N ALA A 158 11.04 3.34 -17.84
CA ALA A 158 9.67 2.84 -17.80
C ALA A 158 8.67 3.80 -18.43
N VAL A 159 8.80 5.10 -18.16
CA VAL A 159 7.94 6.13 -18.76
C VAL A 159 8.22 6.29 -20.24
N LYS A 160 9.48 6.26 -20.69
CA LYS A 160 9.84 6.29 -22.12
C LYS A 160 9.18 5.13 -22.87
N VAL A 161 9.26 3.90 -22.35
CA VAL A 161 8.60 2.72 -22.94
C VAL A 161 7.08 2.89 -22.99
N LEU A 162 6.48 3.37 -21.91
CA LEU A 162 5.04 3.61 -21.87
C LEU A 162 4.60 4.66 -22.90
N THR A 163 5.36 5.74 -23.05
CA THR A 163 5.06 6.81 -24.01
C THR A 163 5.09 6.30 -25.45
N GLU A 164 5.97 5.35 -25.77
CA GLU A 164 6.03 4.71 -27.10
C GLU A 164 4.86 3.77 -27.37
N LEU A 165 4.27 3.20 -26.31
CA LEU A 165 3.13 2.29 -26.43
C LEU A 165 1.79 3.00 -26.51
N THR A 166 1.68 4.18 -25.91
CA THR A 166 0.42 4.91 -25.87
C THR A 166 0.03 5.36 -27.26
N PRO A 167 -1.16 5.03 -27.75
CA PRO A 167 -1.67 5.63 -28.97
C PRO A 167 -1.65 7.15 -28.79
N LYS A 168 -1.10 7.85 -29.76
CA LYS A 168 -1.25 9.30 -29.78
C LYS A 168 -2.74 9.59 -29.98
N VAL A 169 -3.39 9.98 -28.90
CA VAL A 169 -4.76 10.51 -28.90
C VAL A 169 -4.70 11.93 -29.42
#